data_c1f169ca144218000fe3fcdd2762db37
#
_entry.id   c1f169ca144218000fe3fcdd2762db37
#
_cell.length_a   1.000
_cell.length_b   1.000
_cell.length_c   1.000
_cell.angle_alpha   90.00
_cell.angle_beta   90.00
_cell.angle_gamma   90.00
#
_symmetry.space_group_name_H-M   'P 1'
#
loop_
_entity.id
_entity.type
_entity.pdbx_description
1 polymer ?
#
loop_
_entity_poly.entity_id
_entity_poly.type
_entity_poly.pdbx_seq_one_letter_code
_entity_poly.pdbx_strand_id
1 'polypeptide(L)'
;RNTNPNAKFAVVSNPEFLREGAAISDFKRPDRVVVGTDNEEARERMRELYRPLFINETPMLFTERRTSELIKYAANAFLAVKITFINEMADLCEKVGANVQDVSKGIGLDNRIGKKFLHAGPGYGGSCFPKDTLALTKTANDHGSPVRIVDTVVQVNEARKKAMANRVIKAMGGSVKGKTIGVLGL
;
A
#
# COMPACT_ATOMS: atom_id res chain seq x y z
N ARG A 1 -22.55 -16.34 -16.31
CA ARG A 1 -23.09 -17.55 -16.98
C ARG A 1 -24.61 -17.67 -16.86
N ASN A 2 -25.21 -17.10 -15.80
CA ASN A 2 -26.68 -17.18 -15.63
C ASN A 2 -27.48 -16.44 -16.72
N THR A 3 -26.89 -15.41 -17.32
CA THR A 3 -27.50 -14.61 -18.40
C THR A 3 -27.21 -15.17 -19.80
N ASN A 4 -26.07 -15.84 -19.98
CA ASN A 4 -25.71 -16.51 -21.23
C ASN A 4 -24.91 -17.79 -20.95
N PRO A 5 -25.57 -18.94 -20.83
CA PRO A 5 -24.90 -20.21 -20.51
C PRO A 5 -23.90 -20.69 -21.60
N ASN A 6 -24.06 -20.21 -22.84
CA ASN A 6 -23.18 -20.56 -23.96
C ASN A 6 -21.96 -19.62 -24.10
N ALA A 7 -21.84 -18.60 -23.26
CA ALA A 7 -20.72 -17.68 -23.30
C ALA A 7 -19.40 -18.40 -22.98
N LYS A 8 -18.46 -18.35 -23.91
CA LYS A 8 -17.08 -18.80 -23.73
C LYS A 8 -16.22 -17.65 -23.28
N PHE A 9 -15.78 -17.66 -22.01
CA PHE A 9 -14.87 -16.68 -21.46
C PHE A 9 -14.03 -17.27 -20.34
N ALA A 10 -12.86 -16.72 -20.12
CA ALA A 10 -12.01 -16.95 -18.95
C ALA A 10 -11.99 -15.71 -18.06
N VAL A 11 -11.98 -15.91 -16.74
CA VAL A 11 -11.82 -14.85 -15.78
C VAL A 11 -10.35 -14.76 -15.36
N VAL A 12 -9.78 -13.57 -15.44
CA VAL A 12 -8.40 -13.29 -15.08
C VAL A 12 -8.38 -12.24 -13.97
N SER A 13 -7.61 -12.49 -12.92
CA SER A 13 -7.26 -11.47 -11.93
C SER A 13 -5.92 -10.84 -12.35
N ASN A 14 -5.92 -9.54 -12.61
CA ASN A 14 -4.72 -8.82 -13.01
C ASN A 14 -4.64 -7.52 -12.18
N PRO A 15 -4.14 -7.59 -10.93
CA PRO A 15 -4.07 -6.45 -10.06
C PRO A 15 -3.07 -5.40 -10.56
N GLU A 16 -3.42 -4.14 -10.37
CA GLU A 16 -2.53 -3.01 -10.62
C GLU A 16 -1.71 -2.66 -9.36
N PHE A 17 -0.51 -2.09 -9.56
CA PHE A 17 0.39 -1.65 -8.50
C PHE A 17 0.84 -0.20 -8.73
N LEU A 18 -0.07 0.63 -9.25
CA LEU A 18 0.20 2.01 -9.64
C LEU A 18 0.22 2.93 -8.43
N ARG A 19 1.06 3.97 -8.51
CA ARG A 19 1.10 5.04 -7.49
C ARG A 19 0.33 6.26 -7.99
N GLU A 20 -0.42 6.88 -7.11
CA GLU A 20 -1.05 8.17 -7.39
C GLU A 20 0.04 9.20 -7.77
N GLY A 21 -0.23 9.99 -8.81
CA GLY A 21 0.73 10.95 -9.37
C GLY A 21 1.81 10.36 -10.28
N ALA A 22 2.00 9.04 -10.31
CA ALA A 22 3.01 8.38 -11.15
C ALA A 22 2.43 7.21 -11.99
N ALA A 23 1.11 7.08 -12.08
CA ALA A 23 0.43 5.92 -12.67
C ALA A 23 0.85 5.61 -14.11
N ILE A 24 1.05 6.61 -14.96
CA ILE A 24 1.46 6.42 -16.36
C ILE A 24 2.86 5.81 -16.44
N SER A 25 3.81 6.31 -15.65
CA SER A 25 5.18 5.79 -15.61
C SER A 25 5.21 4.38 -15.03
N ASP A 26 4.45 4.13 -13.96
CA ASP A 26 4.36 2.82 -13.32
C ASP A 26 3.70 1.78 -14.24
N PHE A 27 2.72 2.18 -15.06
CA PHE A 27 2.12 1.30 -16.06
C PHE A 27 3.08 0.97 -17.20
N LYS A 28 3.84 1.97 -17.69
CA LYS A 28 4.79 1.78 -18.78
C LYS A 28 6.05 1.02 -18.36
N ARG A 29 6.44 1.09 -17.11
CA ARG A 29 7.64 0.45 -16.54
C ARG A 29 7.31 -0.15 -15.18
N PRO A 30 6.44 -1.18 -15.13
CA PRO A 30 6.05 -1.79 -13.86
C PRO A 30 7.21 -2.62 -13.30
N ASP A 31 7.34 -2.64 -11.98
CA ASP A 31 8.29 -3.53 -11.30
C ASP A 31 7.94 -5.01 -11.55
N ARG A 32 6.67 -5.30 -11.81
CA ARG A 32 6.14 -6.65 -12.10
C ARG A 32 4.74 -6.58 -12.69
N VAL A 33 4.35 -7.63 -13.42
CA VAL A 33 2.97 -7.93 -13.82
C VAL A 33 2.53 -9.21 -13.14
N VAL A 34 1.36 -9.21 -12.49
CA VAL A 34 0.78 -10.41 -11.85
C VAL A 34 -0.50 -10.79 -12.58
N VAL A 35 -0.59 -12.05 -12.97
CA VAL A 35 -1.74 -12.60 -13.70
C VAL A 35 -2.22 -13.86 -13.02
N GLY A 36 -3.44 -13.82 -12.50
CA GLY A 36 -4.11 -14.94 -11.86
C GLY A 36 -5.14 -15.57 -12.79
N THR A 37 -4.86 -16.78 -13.27
CA THR A 37 -5.78 -17.59 -14.05
C THR A 37 -5.34 -19.05 -14.11
N ASP A 38 -6.30 -19.94 -14.20
CA ASP A 38 -6.13 -21.38 -14.41
C ASP A 38 -6.34 -21.79 -15.89
N ASN A 39 -6.64 -20.84 -16.77
CA ASN A 39 -6.88 -21.05 -18.20
C ASN A 39 -5.63 -20.70 -19.03
N GLU A 40 -5.09 -21.68 -19.76
CA GLU A 40 -3.86 -21.51 -20.53
C GLU A 40 -4.04 -20.54 -21.71
N GLU A 41 -5.18 -20.58 -22.40
CA GLU A 41 -5.45 -19.62 -23.48
C GLU A 41 -5.46 -18.19 -22.95
N ALA A 42 -6.05 -17.97 -21.77
CA ALA A 42 -6.02 -16.66 -21.12
C ALA A 42 -4.60 -16.23 -20.74
N ARG A 43 -3.73 -17.15 -20.31
CA ARG A 43 -2.30 -16.85 -20.05
C ARG A 43 -1.60 -16.36 -21.29
N GLU A 44 -1.77 -17.07 -22.43
CA GLU A 44 -1.15 -16.65 -23.67
C GLU A 44 -1.66 -15.28 -24.13
N ARG A 45 -2.96 -15.02 -24.04
CA ARG A 45 -3.52 -13.70 -24.34
C ARG A 45 -2.95 -12.60 -23.46
N MET A 46 -2.74 -12.87 -22.18
CA MET A 46 -2.12 -11.91 -21.26
C MET A 46 -0.64 -11.68 -21.58
N ARG A 47 0.11 -12.72 -22.00
CA ARG A 47 1.49 -12.54 -22.51
C ARG A 47 1.54 -11.64 -23.74
N GLU A 48 0.65 -11.87 -24.70
CA GLU A 48 0.55 -11.03 -25.90
C GLU A 48 0.22 -9.57 -25.53
N LEU A 49 -0.74 -9.36 -24.63
CA LEU A 49 -1.17 -8.04 -24.18
C LEU A 49 -0.01 -7.25 -23.55
N TYR A 50 0.78 -7.90 -22.69
CA TYR A 50 1.90 -7.28 -22.00
C TYR A 50 3.23 -7.35 -22.75
N ARG A 51 3.26 -7.96 -23.93
CA ARG A 51 4.47 -8.07 -24.76
C ARG A 51 5.25 -6.76 -24.95
N PRO A 52 4.60 -5.58 -25.12
CA PRO A 52 5.33 -4.32 -25.24
C PRO A 52 6.17 -3.95 -24.02
N LEU A 53 5.85 -4.49 -22.84
CA LEU A 53 6.58 -4.23 -21.59
C LEU A 53 7.81 -5.15 -21.43
N PHE A 54 7.94 -6.22 -22.22
CA PHE A 54 9.09 -7.13 -22.17
C PHE A 54 10.39 -6.47 -22.62
N ILE A 55 10.32 -5.37 -23.36
CA ILE A 55 11.48 -4.56 -23.73
C ILE A 55 12.26 -4.09 -22.49
N ASN A 56 11.58 -3.96 -21.34
CA ASN A 56 12.17 -3.55 -20.07
C ASN A 56 12.43 -4.75 -19.13
N GLU A 57 12.40 -5.98 -19.65
CA GLU A 57 12.58 -7.21 -18.87
C GLU A 57 11.64 -7.32 -17.65
N THR A 58 10.46 -6.73 -17.73
CA THR A 58 9.48 -6.74 -16.64
C THR A 58 9.06 -8.17 -16.31
N PRO A 59 9.27 -8.66 -15.09
CA PRO A 59 8.89 -10.01 -14.71
C PRO A 59 7.37 -10.18 -14.70
N MET A 60 6.88 -11.27 -15.31
CA MET A 60 5.48 -11.69 -15.25
C MET A 60 5.33 -12.91 -14.35
N LEU A 61 4.49 -12.78 -13.33
CA LEU A 61 4.12 -13.87 -12.44
C LEU A 61 2.73 -14.40 -12.82
N PHE A 62 2.66 -15.65 -13.25
CA PHE A 62 1.40 -16.36 -13.45
C PHE A 62 1.07 -17.22 -12.23
N THR A 63 -0.14 -17.09 -11.72
CA THR A 63 -0.58 -17.81 -10.52
C THR A 63 -2.10 -18.06 -10.59
N GLU A 64 -2.66 -18.64 -9.55
CA GLU A 64 -4.12 -18.77 -9.39
C GLU A 64 -4.76 -17.41 -9.10
N ARG A 65 -6.05 -17.25 -9.43
CA ARG A 65 -6.79 -16.00 -9.25
C ARG A 65 -6.77 -15.50 -7.80
N ARG A 66 -7.07 -16.36 -6.84
CA ARG A 66 -7.08 -15.99 -5.41
C ARG A 66 -5.70 -15.54 -4.92
N THR A 67 -4.65 -16.21 -5.37
CA THR A 67 -3.28 -15.86 -5.05
C THR A 67 -2.92 -14.48 -5.64
N SER A 68 -3.29 -14.21 -6.90
CA SER A 68 -3.10 -12.93 -7.54
C SER A 68 -3.79 -11.78 -6.78
N GLU A 69 -5.04 -11.98 -6.37
CA GLU A 69 -5.79 -11.02 -5.57
C GLU A 69 -5.12 -10.78 -4.20
N LEU A 70 -4.72 -11.83 -3.52
CA LEU A 70 -4.07 -11.73 -2.22
C LEU A 70 -2.71 -11.01 -2.30
N ILE A 71 -1.94 -11.19 -3.38
CA ILE A 71 -0.67 -10.48 -3.61
C ILE A 71 -0.87 -8.96 -3.58
N LYS A 72 -1.94 -8.44 -4.17
CA LYS A 72 -2.25 -7.00 -4.14
C LYS A 72 -2.47 -6.50 -2.71
N TYR A 73 -3.33 -7.17 -1.96
CA TYR A 73 -3.63 -6.79 -0.57
C TYR A 73 -2.42 -6.93 0.33
N ALA A 74 -1.66 -8.02 0.22
CA ALA A 74 -0.46 -8.25 1.01
C ALA A 74 0.62 -7.19 0.73
N ALA A 75 0.83 -6.83 -0.53
CA ALA A 75 1.78 -5.78 -0.90
C ALA A 75 1.40 -4.42 -0.29
N ASN A 76 0.14 -3.99 -0.44
CA ASN A 76 -0.31 -2.72 0.11
C ASN A 76 -0.31 -2.71 1.65
N ALA A 77 -0.69 -3.82 2.29
CA ALA A 77 -0.61 -3.96 3.74
C ALA A 77 0.83 -3.87 4.24
N PHE A 78 1.80 -4.51 3.56
CA PHE A 78 3.20 -4.44 3.94
C PHE A 78 3.78 -3.02 3.78
N LEU A 79 3.39 -2.28 2.74
CA LEU A 79 3.77 -0.88 2.59
C LEU A 79 3.18 -0.01 3.71
N ALA A 80 1.94 -0.27 4.12
CA ALA A 80 1.32 0.41 5.26
C ALA A 80 2.05 0.11 6.59
N VAL A 81 2.54 -1.13 6.78
CA VAL A 81 3.41 -1.51 7.93
C VAL A 81 4.66 -0.64 7.94
N LYS A 82 5.36 -0.49 6.80
CA LYS A 82 6.59 0.32 6.71
C LYS A 82 6.33 1.78 7.09
N ILE A 83 5.25 2.38 6.58
CA ILE A 83 4.89 3.77 6.89
C ILE A 83 4.55 3.91 8.38
N THR A 84 3.77 2.99 8.93
CA THR A 84 3.38 3.04 10.34
C THR A 84 4.59 2.85 11.24
N PHE A 85 5.48 1.91 10.92
CA PHE A 85 6.71 1.68 11.66
C PHE A 85 7.60 2.93 11.71
N ILE A 86 7.86 3.58 10.56
CA ILE A 86 8.72 4.78 10.57
C ILE A 86 8.04 5.96 11.27
N ASN A 87 6.71 6.01 11.28
CA ASN A 87 5.96 7.01 12.04
C ASN A 87 6.13 6.83 13.55
N GLU A 88 6.10 5.59 14.06
CA GLU A 88 6.36 5.29 15.48
C GLU A 88 7.83 5.60 15.84
N MET A 89 8.76 5.28 14.92
CA MET A 89 10.17 5.67 15.09
C MET A 89 10.34 7.19 15.15
N ALA A 90 9.57 7.96 14.38
CA ALA A 90 9.60 9.43 14.47
C ALA A 90 9.17 9.94 15.85
N ASP A 91 8.10 9.37 16.40
CA ASP A 91 7.62 9.73 17.75
C ASP A 91 8.64 9.37 18.83
N LEU A 92 9.34 8.24 18.68
CA LEU A 92 10.44 7.87 19.58
C LEU A 92 11.63 8.81 19.42
N CYS A 93 12.05 9.12 18.20
CA CYS A 93 13.16 10.02 17.92
C CYS A 93 12.95 11.39 18.56
N GLU A 94 11.73 11.94 18.49
CA GLU A 94 11.40 13.22 19.17
C GLU A 94 11.64 13.17 20.68
N LYS A 95 11.46 12.01 21.31
CA LYS A 95 11.62 11.85 22.77
C LYS A 95 13.06 11.61 23.20
N VAL A 96 13.84 10.90 22.37
CA VAL A 96 15.23 10.54 22.69
C VAL A 96 16.27 11.47 22.05
N GLY A 97 15.83 12.49 21.31
CA GLY A 97 16.72 13.44 20.63
C GLY A 97 17.42 12.87 19.41
N ALA A 98 16.84 11.86 18.77
CA ALA A 98 17.36 11.27 17.52
C ALA A 98 16.71 11.90 16.27
N ASN A 99 17.34 11.71 15.11
CA ASN A 99 16.83 12.18 13.82
C ASN A 99 16.21 11.02 13.04
N VAL A 100 14.89 11.07 12.82
CA VAL A 100 14.17 10.03 12.08
C VAL A 100 14.61 9.93 10.62
N GLN A 101 15.07 11.01 10.00
CA GLN A 101 15.56 10.97 8.61
C GLN A 101 16.83 10.13 8.51
N ASP A 102 17.73 10.24 9.50
CA ASP A 102 18.94 9.44 9.56
C ASP A 102 18.61 7.97 9.90
N VAL A 103 17.66 7.73 10.80
CA VAL A 103 17.13 6.37 11.07
C VAL A 103 16.58 5.75 9.79
N SER A 104 15.67 6.45 9.09
CA SER A 104 15.09 6.02 7.82
C SER A 104 16.16 5.72 6.77
N LYS A 105 17.13 6.62 6.61
CA LYS A 105 18.25 6.44 5.70
C LYS A 105 19.10 5.24 6.09
N GLY A 106 19.46 5.13 7.37
CA GLY A 106 20.31 4.05 7.88
C GLY A 106 19.71 2.67 7.65
N ILE A 107 18.45 2.46 8.07
CA ILE A 107 17.79 1.16 7.86
C ILE A 107 17.48 0.91 6.38
N GLY A 108 17.19 1.94 5.61
CA GLY A 108 16.88 1.85 4.18
C GLY A 108 18.07 1.49 3.29
N LEU A 109 19.32 1.60 3.80
CA LEU A 109 20.53 1.14 3.12
C LEU A 109 20.64 -0.39 3.11
N ASP A 110 19.99 -1.08 4.05
CA ASP A 110 19.86 -2.53 4.01
C ASP A 110 18.89 -2.93 2.88
N ASN A 111 19.40 -3.66 1.87
CA ASN A 111 18.60 -4.08 0.72
C ASN A 111 17.43 -5.00 1.08
N ARG A 112 17.47 -5.68 2.23
CA ARG A 112 16.35 -6.48 2.74
C ARG A 112 15.18 -5.64 3.18
N ILE A 113 15.42 -4.38 3.57
CA ILE A 113 14.41 -3.40 3.98
C ILE A 113 14.05 -2.47 2.81
N GLY A 114 15.08 -1.87 2.19
CA GLY A 114 14.94 -0.94 1.07
C GLY A 114 14.44 0.45 1.48
N LYS A 115 14.80 1.46 0.71
CA LYS A 115 14.61 2.89 1.03
C LYS A 115 13.15 3.38 0.89
N LYS A 116 12.31 2.71 0.09
CA LYS A 116 10.96 3.17 -0.23
C LYS A 116 10.01 2.95 0.97
N PHE A 117 9.04 3.86 1.14
CA PHE A 117 8.00 3.83 2.17
C PHE A 117 8.51 3.95 3.63
N LEU A 118 9.63 4.66 3.82
CA LEU A 118 10.21 4.99 5.12
C LEU A 118 10.20 6.51 5.39
N HIS A 119 9.21 7.23 4.87
CA HIS A 119 9.03 8.66 5.13
C HIS A 119 8.01 8.86 6.24
N ALA A 120 8.46 9.45 7.36
CA ALA A 120 7.57 9.78 8.46
C ALA A 120 6.64 10.94 8.10
N GLY A 121 5.40 10.87 8.56
CA GLY A 121 4.36 11.86 8.29
C GLY A 121 3.14 11.72 9.21
N PRO A 122 2.01 12.34 8.87
CA PRO A 122 0.80 12.32 9.70
C PRO A 122 0.06 10.97 9.68
N GLY A 123 0.48 10.04 8.87
CA GLY A 123 -0.12 8.73 8.63
C GLY A 123 -0.27 8.46 7.13
N TYR A 124 -0.65 7.24 6.80
CA TYR A 124 -1.06 6.92 5.44
C TYR A 124 -2.53 7.25 5.23
N GLY A 125 -2.87 7.62 4.01
CA GLY A 125 -4.20 7.94 3.54
C GLY A 125 -4.36 7.51 2.08
N GLY A 126 -5.07 8.34 1.30
CA GLY A 126 -5.39 8.05 -0.09
C GLY A 126 -6.50 7.01 -0.24
N SER A 127 -6.74 6.61 -1.47
CA SER A 127 -7.85 5.70 -1.80
C SER A 127 -7.49 4.22 -1.59
N CYS A 128 -6.21 3.83 -1.71
CA CYS A 128 -5.80 2.43 -1.76
C CYS A 128 -5.48 1.85 -0.38
N PHE A 129 -4.53 2.43 0.37
CA PHE A 129 -4.07 1.84 1.63
C PHE A 129 -5.18 1.61 2.65
N PRO A 130 -6.06 2.60 2.97
CA PRO A 130 -7.13 2.36 3.94
C PRO A 130 -8.10 1.28 3.48
N LYS A 131 -8.52 1.32 2.23
CA LYS A 131 -9.46 0.34 1.67
C LYS A 131 -8.88 -1.06 1.66
N ASP A 132 -7.64 -1.23 1.21
CA ASP A 132 -7.02 -2.54 1.02
C ASP A 132 -6.62 -3.18 2.36
N THR A 133 -6.14 -2.40 3.33
CA THR A 133 -5.87 -2.91 4.69
C THR A 133 -7.15 -3.36 5.39
N LEU A 134 -8.23 -2.58 5.32
CA LEU A 134 -9.53 -2.96 5.89
C LEU A 134 -10.14 -4.17 5.20
N ALA A 135 -10.04 -4.27 3.86
CA ALA A 135 -10.53 -5.44 3.13
C ALA A 135 -9.75 -6.71 3.48
N LEU A 136 -8.41 -6.60 3.63
CA LEU A 136 -7.58 -7.72 4.05
C LEU A 136 -7.93 -8.21 5.45
N THR A 137 -8.05 -7.29 6.43
CA THR A 137 -8.40 -7.66 7.82
C THR A 137 -9.78 -8.28 7.89
N LYS A 138 -10.77 -7.72 7.16
CA LYS A 138 -12.10 -8.31 7.08
C LYS A 138 -12.07 -9.73 6.49
N THR A 139 -11.42 -9.91 5.34
CA THR A 139 -11.31 -11.21 4.69
C THR A 139 -10.63 -12.24 5.61
N ALA A 140 -9.55 -11.84 6.29
CA ALA A 140 -8.83 -12.69 7.22
C ALA A 140 -9.70 -13.14 8.40
N ASN A 141 -10.48 -12.22 8.98
CA ASN A 141 -11.41 -12.51 10.07
C ASN A 141 -12.57 -13.42 9.62
N ASP A 142 -13.15 -13.17 8.44
CA ASP A 142 -14.22 -13.99 7.87
C ASP A 142 -13.77 -15.45 7.63
N HIS A 143 -12.45 -15.67 7.47
CA HIS A 143 -11.86 -17.02 7.30
C HIS A 143 -11.19 -17.56 8.59
N GLY A 144 -11.40 -16.92 9.73
CA GLY A 144 -10.85 -17.40 11.02
C GLY A 144 -9.32 -17.32 11.12
N SER A 145 -8.65 -16.54 10.26
CA SER A 145 -7.19 -16.36 10.23
C SER A 145 -6.80 -14.87 10.33
N PRO A 146 -6.97 -14.22 11.49
CA PRO A 146 -6.77 -12.79 11.64
C PRO A 146 -5.33 -12.37 11.36
N VAL A 147 -5.17 -11.29 10.59
CA VAL A 147 -3.86 -10.68 10.26
C VAL A 147 -3.56 -9.58 11.29
N ARG A 148 -3.15 -9.97 12.49
CA ARG A 148 -3.01 -9.10 13.68
C ARG A 148 -2.07 -7.90 13.46
N ILE A 149 -0.98 -8.08 12.72
CA ILE A 149 -0.05 -6.98 12.40
C ILE A 149 -0.79 -5.89 11.61
N VAL A 150 -1.60 -6.27 10.62
CA VAL A 150 -2.35 -5.29 9.81
C VAL A 150 -3.46 -4.63 10.60
N ASP A 151 -4.16 -5.36 11.46
CA ASP A 151 -5.14 -4.79 12.41
C ASP A 151 -4.50 -3.71 13.29
N THR A 152 -3.33 -4.01 13.87
CA THR A 152 -2.57 -3.06 14.68
C THR A 152 -2.16 -1.83 13.86
N VAL A 153 -1.66 -2.02 12.66
CA VAL A 153 -1.27 -0.93 11.75
C VAL A 153 -2.43 0.01 11.47
N VAL A 154 -3.63 -0.53 11.20
CA VAL A 154 -4.84 0.28 10.97
C VAL A 154 -5.15 1.12 12.21
N GLN A 155 -5.15 0.52 13.39
CA GLN A 155 -5.45 1.22 14.65
C GLN A 155 -4.42 2.32 14.97
N VAL A 156 -3.13 2.02 14.84
CA VAL A 156 -2.03 2.98 15.08
C VAL A 156 -2.11 4.15 14.10
N ASN A 157 -2.38 3.87 12.82
CA ASN A 157 -2.52 4.91 11.81
C ASN A 157 -3.69 5.85 12.10
N GLU A 158 -4.86 5.32 12.48
CA GLU A 158 -6.03 6.13 12.84
C GLU A 158 -5.78 6.96 14.11
N ALA A 159 -5.15 6.38 15.11
CA ALA A 159 -4.75 7.10 16.32
C ALA A 159 -3.78 8.25 16.01
N ARG A 160 -2.78 8.00 15.14
CA ARG A 160 -1.81 9.01 14.71
C ARG A 160 -2.48 10.16 13.97
N LYS A 161 -3.35 9.90 13.01
CA LYS A 161 -4.08 10.95 12.28
C LYS A 161 -4.86 11.86 13.24
N LYS A 162 -5.56 11.28 14.20
CA LYS A 162 -6.27 12.04 15.25
C LYS A 162 -5.33 12.86 16.13
N ALA A 163 -4.16 12.32 16.46
CA ALA A 163 -3.15 12.99 17.29
C ALA A 163 -2.54 14.22 16.62
N MET A 164 -2.62 14.37 15.30
CA MET A 164 -2.11 15.56 14.59
C MET A 164 -2.81 16.84 15.06
N ALA A 165 -4.10 16.82 15.36
CA ALA A 165 -4.80 17.97 15.92
C ALA A 165 -4.18 18.44 17.24
N ASN A 166 -3.85 17.50 18.13
CA ASN A 166 -3.21 17.81 19.40
C ASN A 166 -1.79 18.36 19.22
N ARG A 167 -1.05 17.89 18.21
CA ARG A 167 0.27 18.45 17.86
C ARG A 167 0.16 19.91 17.42
N VAL A 168 -0.83 20.24 16.58
CA VAL A 168 -1.12 21.60 16.16
C VAL A 168 -1.47 22.48 17.37
N ILE A 169 -2.40 22.04 18.21
CA ILE A 169 -2.79 22.78 19.43
C ILE A 169 -1.57 23.05 20.31
N LYS A 170 -0.73 22.03 20.54
CA LYS A 170 0.50 22.18 21.33
C LYS A 170 1.47 23.18 20.71
N ALA A 171 1.71 23.09 19.40
CA ALA A 171 2.59 24.02 18.67
C ALA A 171 2.08 25.47 18.71
N MET A 172 0.77 25.67 18.83
CA MET A 172 0.13 26.97 18.97
C MET A 172 0.07 27.49 20.43
N GLY A 173 0.76 26.84 21.36
CA GLY A 173 0.80 27.26 22.77
C GLY A 173 -0.41 26.79 23.59
N GLY A 174 -1.04 25.68 23.23
CA GLY A 174 -2.11 25.04 23.98
C GLY A 174 -3.53 25.49 23.60
N SER A 175 -3.68 26.51 22.76
CA SER A 175 -5.00 26.95 22.27
C SER A 175 -4.94 27.44 20.83
N VAL A 176 -5.94 27.09 20.05
CA VAL A 176 -6.16 27.58 18.66
C VAL A 176 -7.27 28.62 18.56
N LYS A 177 -7.88 29.00 19.70
CA LYS A 177 -8.97 29.96 19.73
C LYS A 177 -8.52 31.33 19.18
N GLY A 178 -9.25 31.85 18.18
CA GLY A 178 -8.95 33.13 17.55
C GLY A 178 -7.73 33.11 16.62
N LYS A 179 -7.16 31.94 16.32
CA LYS A 179 -6.01 31.81 15.41
C LYS A 179 -6.44 31.28 14.05
N THR A 180 -5.76 31.70 13.01
CA THR A 180 -5.93 31.17 11.64
C THR A 180 -4.83 30.15 11.36
N ILE A 181 -5.20 28.99 10.81
CA ILE A 181 -4.28 27.93 10.43
C ILE A 181 -4.44 27.71 8.92
N GLY A 182 -3.37 27.90 8.16
CA GLY A 182 -3.30 27.54 6.75
C GLY A 182 -3.00 26.06 6.58
N VAL A 183 -3.79 25.35 5.77
CA VAL A 183 -3.55 23.95 5.41
C VAL A 183 -3.18 23.90 3.94
N LEU A 184 -2.02 23.30 3.63
CA LEU A 184 -1.55 23.09 2.26
C LEU A 184 -1.81 21.65 1.84
N GLY A 185 -2.54 21.47 0.73
CA GLY A 185 -2.88 20.17 0.18
C GLY A 185 -4.10 19.55 0.88
N LEU A 186 -5.24 19.65 0.23
CA LEU A 186 -6.49 18.96 0.57
C LEU A 186 -6.79 17.91 -0.49
#